data_1df29f83b309e96c01293ff47a1a9074
#
_entry.id   1df29f83b309e96c01293ff47a1a9074
#
_cell.length_a   1.000
_cell.length_b   1.000
_cell.length_c   1.000
_cell.angle_alpha   90.00
_cell.angle_beta   90.00
_cell.angle_gamma   90.00
#
_symmetry.space_group_name_H-M   'P 1'
#
loop_
_entity.id
_entity.type
_entity.pdbx_description
1 polymer ?
#
loop_
_entity_poly.entity_id
_entity_poly.type
_entity_poly.pdbx_seq_one_letter_code
_entity_poly.pdbx_strand_id
1 'polypeptide(L)'
;MLFIAIMHSECTIASSVTREMLEQLRRTICRIPKGCVSTYGDVAQAAGYPGAARQVAWALHNAKGGIPWHRVLGAGGNIRLPGHAGLEQRTRLQAEGVAFRGSRVDMARHAFDFRAKRKRQ
;
A
#
# COMPACT_ATOMS: atom_id res chain seq x y z
N MET A 1 -26.71 -15.67 14.10
CA MET A 1 -26.25 -14.89 13.94
C MET A 1 -25.91 -14.31 14.39
N LEU A 2 -25.58 -14.65 14.73
CA LEU A 2 -25.02 -13.88 14.86
C LEU A 2 -24.61 -13.50 15.14
N PHE A 3 -23.84 -13.74 15.16
CA PHE A 3 -23.11 -13.02 15.13
C PHE A 3 -23.12 -12.48 15.05
N ILE A 4 -23.28 -13.21 15.03
CA ILE A 4 -23.04 -12.33 14.73
C ILE A 4 -23.03 -11.60 15.24
N ALA A 5 -22.98 -11.74 15.75
CA ALA A 5 -22.78 -10.78 15.97
C ALA A 5 -22.23 -10.43 16.45
N ILE A 6 -21.64 -10.95 16.56
CA ILE A 6 -21.02 -10.36 16.65
C ILE A 6 -20.51 -9.95 16.54
N MET A 7 -20.09 -10.34 16.68
CA MET A 7 -19.46 -9.70 16.19
C MET A 7 -19.77 -8.60 16.03
N HIS A 8 -19.84 -8.12 16.81
CA HIS A 8 -20.20 -7.06 16.34
C HIS A 8 -19.44 -5.85 16.65
N SER A 9 -18.71 -5.63 17.62
CA SER A 9 -18.00 -4.44 17.72
C SER A 9 -16.88 -4.46 16.80
N GLU A 10 -16.29 -5.54 16.65
CA GLU A 10 -15.28 -5.52 15.69
C GLU A 10 -15.95 -5.68 14.39
N CYS A 11 -17.20 -5.95 14.36
CA CYS A 11 -17.91 -5.92 13.16
C CYS A 11 -17.98 -4.54 12.60
N THR A 12 -17.89 -3.54 13.45
CA THR A 12 -17.92 -2.18 12.97
C THR A 12 -16.78 -1.93 12.02
N ILE A 13 -15.59 -2.41 12.36
CA ILE A 13 -14.46 -2.21 11.49
C ILE A 13 -14.63 -3.08 10.27
N ALA A 14 -15.08 -4.30 10.45
CA ALA A 14 -15.25 -5.18 9.34
C ALA A 14 -16.29 -4.66 8.37
N SER A 15 -17.32 -4.00 8.85
CA SER A 15 -18.35 -3.54 7.96
C SER A 15 -17.90 -2.33 7.14
N SER A 16 -16.85 -1.64 7.56
CA SER A 16 -16.38 -0.54 6.76
C SER A 16 -15.28 -0.97 5.79
N VAL A 17 -14.89 -2.25 5.81
CA VAL A 17 -13.87 -2.75 4.93
C VAL A 17 -14.45 -3.94 4.18
N THR A 18 -14.92 -3.69 2.97
CA THR A 18 -15.58 -4.73 2.20
C THR A 18 -14.58 -5.49 1.35
N ARG A 19 -15.02 -6.63 0.85
CA ARG A 19 -14.20 -7.40 -0.04
C ARG A 19 -13.87 -6.59 -1.29
N GLU A 20 -14.84 -5.83 -1.80
CA GLU A 20 -14.61 -5.02 -2.96
C GLU A 20 -13.55 -3.97 -2.72
N MET A 21 -13.60 -3.35 -1.56
CA MET A 21 -12.61 -2.34 -1.21
C MET A 21 -11.22 -2.97 -1.19
N LEU A 22 -11.08 -4.12 -0.55
CA LEU A 22 -9.79 -4.77 -0.45
C LEU A 22 -9.27 -5.17 -1.83
N GLU A 23 -10.14 -5.63 -2.70
CA GLU A 23 -9.71 -6.00 -4.03
C GLU A 23 -9.26 -4.80 -4.83
N GLN A 24 -9.98 -3.68 -4.71
CA GLN A 24 -9.59 -2.48 -5.41
C GLN A 24 -8.25 -1.97 -4.91
N LEU A 25 -8.05 -2.02 -3.61
CA LEU A 25 -6.78 -1.58 -3.03
C LEU A 25 -5.64 -2.46 -3.55
N ARG A 26 -5.84 -3.76 -3.58
CA ARG A 26 -4.81 -4.67 -4.05
C ARG A 26 -4.50 -4.48 -5.52
N ARG A 27 -5.53 -4.27 -6.33
CA ARG A 27 -5.32 -4.03 -7.75
C ARG A 27 -4.53 -2.75 -7.97
N THR A 28 -4.85 -1.74 -7.19
CA THR A 28 -4.15 -0.47 -7.30
C THR A 28 -2.68 -0.63 -6.94
N ILE A 29 -2.40 -1.39 -5.88
CA ILE A 29 -1.02 -1.63 -5.48
C ILE A 29 -0.27 -2.37 -6.60
N CYS A 30 -0.93 -3.31 -7.25
CA CYS A 30 -0.29 -4.07 -8.31
C CYS A 30 0.05 -3.24 -9.54
N ARG A 31 -0.49 -2.02 -9.64
CA ARG A 31 -0.17 -1.14 -10.75
C ARG A 31 1.18 -0.47 -10.57
N ILE A 32 1.73 -0.47 -9.38
CA ILE A 32 3.01 0.20 -9.13
C ILE A 32 4.13 -0.62 -9.76
N PRO A 33 4.84 -0.07 -10.74
CA PRO A 33 5.85 -0.86 -11.43
C PRO A 33 7.16 -0.92 -10.64
N LYS A 34 8.01 -1.84 -11.06
CA LYS A 34 9.32 -1.97 -10.47
C LYS A 34 10.07 -0.65 -10.58
N GLY A 35 10.74 -0.26 -9.55
CA GLY A 35 11.47 1.01 -9.52
C GLY A 35 10.65 2.20 -9.09
N CYS A 36 9.36 2.00 -8.85
CA CYS A 36 8.47 3.05 -8.38
C CYS A 36 7.87 2.67 -7.06
N VAL A 37 7.41 3.68 -6.34
CA VAL A 37 6.80 3.47 -5.02
C VAL A 37 5.59 4.38 -4.88
N SER A 38 4.78 4.11 -3.88
CA SER A 38 3.66 4.99 -3.55
C SER A 38 3.50 5.00 -2.05
N THR A 39 2.56 5.79 -1.54
CA THR A 39 2.29 5.82 -0.12
C THR A 39 0.93 5.21 0.15
N TYR A 40 0.68 4.86 1.41
CA TYR A 40 -0.63 4.32 1.76
C TYR A 40 -1.75 5.26 1.37
N GLY A 41 -1.56 6.56 1.60
CA GLY A 41 -2.58 7.54 1.27
C GLY A 41 -2.82 7.68 -0.23
N ASP A 42 -1.73 7.67 -1.01
CA ASP A 42 -1.86 7.81 -2.45
C ASP A 42 -2.51 6.58 -3.07
N VAL A 43 -2.20 5.40 -2.55
CA VAL A 43 -2.84 4.18 -3.03
C VAL A 43 -4.33 4.25 -2.73
N ALA A 44 -4.69 4.68 -1.53
CA ALA A 44 -6.10 4.76 -1.16
C ALA A 44 -6.84 5.71 -2.09
N GLN A 45 -6.24 6.86 -2.35
CA GLN A 45 -6.88 7.84 -3.22
C GLN A 45 -7.01 7.32 -4.64
N ALA A 46 -5.98 6.69 -5.16
CA ALA A 46 -6.02 6.15 -6.51
C ALA A 46 -7.04 5.04 -6.65
N ALA A 47 -7.29 4.30 -5.57
CA ALA A 47 -8.25 3.22 -5.60
C ALA A 47 -9.69 3.71 -5.46
N GLY A 48 -9.88 4.99 -5.21
CA GLY A 48 -11.22 5.54 -5.06
C GLY A 48 -11.69 5.64 -3.63
N TYR A 49 -10.78 5.48 -2.67
CA TYR A 49 -11.13 5.56 -1.25
C TYR A 49 -10.21 6.54 -0.52
N PRO A 50 -10.30 7.83 -0.84
CA PRO A 50 -9.42 8.80 -0.21
C PRO A 50 -9.58 8.75 1.30
N GLY A 51 -8.47 8.82 1.98
CA GLY A 51 -8.48 8.76 3.44
C GLY A 51 -8.40 7.35 4.02
N ALA A 52 -8.35 6.33 3.17
CA ALA A 52 -8.36 4.96 3.63
C ALA A 52 -6.97 4.34 3.77
N ALA A 53 -5.97 5.16 4.18
CA ALA A 53 -4.61 4.66 4.29
C ALA A 53 -4.50 3.47 5.25
N ARG A 54 -5.27 3.50 6.32
CA ARG A 54 -5.24 2.41 7.28
C ARG A 54 -5.73 1.11 6.65
N GLN A 55 -6.75 1.20 5.81
CA GLN A 55 -7.28 0.04 5.13
C GLN A 55 -6.30 -0.51 4.12
N VAL A 56 -5.47 0.36 3.52
CA VAL A 56 -4.41 -0.10 2.63
C VAL A 56 -3.43 -0.96 3.41
N ALA A 57 -3.01 -0.50 4.58
CA ALA A 57 -2.10 -1.28 5.41
C ALA A 57 -2.72 -2.62 5.77
N TRP A 58 -4.01 -2.62 6.07
CA TRP A 58 -4.71 -3.83 6.41
C TRP A 58 -4.78 -4.78 5.21
N ALA A 59 -5.02 -4.24 4.03
CA ALA A 59 -5.08 -5.07 2.83
C ALA A 59 -3.73 -5.74 2.56
N LEU A 60 -2.64 -5.02 2.80
CA LEU A 60 -1.31 -5.59 2.61
C LEU A 60 -1.02 -6.67 3.65
N HIS A 61 -1.42 -6.42 4.89
CA HIS A 61 -1.17 -7.35 5.96
C HIS A 61 -1.88 -8.68 5.70
N ASN A 62 -3.03 -8.63 5.07
CA ASN A 62 -3.82 -9.81 4.81
C ASN A 62 -3.66 -10.38 3.41
N ALA A 63 -2.73 -9.85 2.64
CA ALA A 63 -2.53 -10.33 1.29
C ALA A 63 -1.74 -11.62 1.29
N LYS A 64 -2.01 -12.44 0.31
CA LYS A 64 -1.27 -13.66 0.16
C LYS A 64 -0.41 -13.62 -1.04
N GLY A 65 0.81 -13.32 -0.90
CA GLY A 65 1.78 -13.38 -1.97
C GLY A 65 1.42 -12.60 -3.23
N GLY A 66 2.37 -12.36 -4.06
CA GLY A 66 2.10 -11.79 -5.37
C GLY A 66 1.84 -10.30 -5.43
N ILE A 67 1.66 -9.64 -4.32
CA ILE A 67 1.43 -8.21 -4.30
C ILE A 67 2.72 -7.50 -3.97
N PRO A 68 3.09 -6.44 -4.72
CA PRO A 68 4.33 -5.73 -4.44
C PRO A 68 4.21 -4.84 -3.21
N TRP A 69 4.06 -5.46 -2.05
CA TRP A 69 3.87 -4.74 -0.79
C TRP A 69 5.02 -3.80 -0.47
N HIS A 70 6.22 -4.16 -0.91
CA HIS A 70 7.41 -3.38 -0.60
C HIS A 70 7.41 -2.02 -1.31
N ARG A 71 6.53 -1.83 -2.29
CA ARG A 71 6.47 -0.56 -3.01
C ARG A 71 5.49 0.43 -2.38
N VAL A 72 4.90 0.07 -1.24
CA VAL A 72 3.98 0.98 -0.54
C VAL A 72 4.63 1.42 0.75
N LEU A 73 4.74 2.73 0.93
CA LEU A 73 5.46 3.34 2.03
C LEU A 73 4.59 4.28 2.82
N GLY A 74 5.11 4.76 3.93
CA GLY A 74 4.45 5.81 4.68
C GLY A 74 4.68 7.16 4.04
N ALA A 75 4.03 8.18 4.57
CA ALA A 75 4.14 9.52 4.04
C ALA A 75 5.60 9.95 3.96
N GLY A 76 5.94 10.62 2.88
CA GLY A 76 7.30 11.11 2.70
C GLY A 76 8.31 10.06 2.31
N GLY A 77 7.87 8.83 2.06
CA GLY A 77 8.78 7.77 1.66
C GLY A 77 9.36 6.98 2.81
N ASN A 78 8.73 7.08 3.99
CA ASN A 78 9.23 6.37 5.15
C ASN A 78 8.85 4.91 5.16
N ILE A 79 9.78 4.08 5.58
CA ILE A 79 9.48 2.68 5.81
C ILE A 79 8.85 2.59 7.18
N ARG A 80 7.59 2.16 7.24
CA ARG A 80 6.87 2.10 8.50
C ARG A 80 6.96 0.75 9.20
N LEU A 81 7.45 -0.26 8.53
CA LEU A 81 7.54 -1.59 9.13
C LEU A 81 8.76 -1.70 10.03
N PRO A 82 8.61 -2.25 11.21
CA PRO A 82 9.73 -2.34 12.13
C PRO A 82 10.57 -3.59 11.87
N GLY A 83 11.81 -3.56 12.32
CA GLY A 83 12.67 -4.72 12.37
C GLY A 83 12.96 -5.35 11.03
N HIS A 84 12.87 -6.66 11.01
CA HIS A 84 13.16 -7.44 9.83
C HIS A 84 12.34 -7.06 8.63
N ALA A 85 11.06 -6.81 8.82
CA ALA A 85 10.18 -6.49 7.69
C ALA A 85 10.60 -5.18 7.03
N GLY A 86 11.00 -4.20 7.83
CA GLY A 86 11.45 -2.93 7.27
C GLY A 86 12.76 -3.09 6.54
N LEU A 87 13.65 -3.91 7.07
CA LEU A 87 14.93 -4.15 6.42
C LEU A 87 14.70 -4.88 5.09
N GLU A 88 13.81 -5.84 5.09
CA GLU A 88 13.51 -6.56 3.87
C GLU A 88 12.91 -5.63 2.83
N GLN A 89 12.03 -4.73 3.25
CA GLN A 89 11.41 -3.78 2.34
C GLN A 89 12.48 -2.92 1.68
N ARG A 90 13.40 -2.39 2.49
CA ARG A 90 14.46 -1.55 1.96
C ARG A 90 15.34 -2.34 0.99
N THR A 91 15.68 -3.55 1.33
CA THR A 91 16.53 -4.38 0.49
C THR A 91 15.86 -4.64 -0.86
N ARG A 92 14.57 -4.95 -0.83
CA ARG A 92 13.85 -5.21 -2.08
C ARG A 92 13.79 -3.97 -2.95
N LEU A 93 13.57 -2.80 -2.34
CA LEU A 93 13.52 -1.57 -3.11
C LEU A 93 14.87 -1.23 -3.70
N GLN A 94 15.92 -1.41 -2.93
CA GLN A 94 17.26 -1.14 -3.45
C GLN A 94 17.58 -2.07 -4.61
N ALA A 95 17.13 -3.31 -4.53
CA ALA A 95 17.35 -4.25 -5.63
C ALA A 95 16.61 -3.82 -6.89
N GLU A 96 15.56 -3.02 -6.76
CA GLU A 96 14.82 -2.51 -7.91
C GLU A 96 15.34 -1.18 -8.40
N GLY A 97 16.41 -0.70 -7.81
CA GLY A 97 17.00 0.57 -8.23
C GLY A 97 16.43 1.80 -7.56
N VAL A 98 15.67 1.62 -6.49
CA VAL A 98 15.09 2.76 -5.79
C VAL A 98 16.13 3.44 -4.94
N ALA A 99 16.28 4.75 -5.10
CA ALA A 99 17.26 5.52 -4.35
C ALA A 99 16.67 6.00 -3.04
N PHE A 100 17.51 5.99 -2.01
CA PHE A 100 17.13 6.47 -0.70
C PHE A 100 17.89 7.73 -0.35
N ARG A 101 17.24 8.59 0.43
CA ARG A 101 17.89 9.74 0.99
C ARG A 101 17.82 9.52 2.49
N GLY A 102 18.90 8.99 3.07
CA GLY A 102 18.89 8.60 4.46
C GLY A 102 17.97 7.42 4.65
N SER A 103 16.98 7.56 5.50
CA SER A 103 16.05 6.49 5.77
C SER A 103 14.80 6.53 4.93
N ARG A 104 14.70 7.50 4.01
CA ARG A 104 13.50 7.64 3.19
C ARG A 104 13.80 7.42 1.74
N VAL A 105 12.81 6.97 1.01
CA VAL A 105 12.92 6.86 -0.44
C VAL A 105 12.87 8.26 -1.03
N ASP A 106 13.61 8.47 -2.08
CA ASP A 106 13.59 9.74 -2.81
C ASP A 106 12.31 9.79 -3.63
N MET A 107 11.26 10.36 -3.05
CA MET A 107 9.95 10.36 -3.67
C MET A 107 9.90 11.20 -4.94
N ALA A 108 10.74 12.21 -5.03
CA ALA A 108 10.75 13.03 -6.25
C ALA A 108 11.13 12.19 -7.46
N ARG A 109 11.94 11.17 -7.25
CA ARG A 109 12.39 10.34 -8.37
C ARG A 109 11.54 9.11 -8.57
N HIS A 110 10.96 8.57 -7.52
CA HIS A 110 10.35 7.24 -7.58
C HIS A 110 8.87 7.17 -7.32
N ALA A 111 8.23 8.27 -6.91
CA ALA A 111 6.80 8.22 -6.63
C ALA A 111 6.03 7.94 -7.92
N PHE A 112 5.15 6.95 -7.87
CA PHE A 112 4.37 6.58 -9.05
C PHE A 112 3.13 7.46 -9.14
N ASP A 113 2.88 8.00 -10.31
CA ASP A 113 1.69 8.81 -10.52
C ASP A 113 0.65 7.95 -11.23
N PHE A 114 -0.34 7.50 -10.48
CA PHE A 114 -1.37 6.63 -11.03
C PHE A 114 -2.14 7.29 -12.18
N ARG A 115 -2.18 8.61 -12.18
CA ARG A 115 -2.92 9.29 -13.22
C ARG A 115 -2.14 9.48 -14.50
N ALA A 116 -0.83 9.47 -14.41
CA ALA A 116 -0.01 9.71 -15.56
C ALA A 116 0.23 8.49 -16.42
N LYS A 117 -0.10 7.31 -15.92
CA LYS A 117 0.25 6.16 -16.64
C LYS A 117 -0.31 6.06 -18.03
N ARG A 118 -1.45 6.61 -18.28
CA ARG A 118 -1.95 6.48 -19.58
C ARG A 118 -1.31 7.36 -20.57
N LYS A 119 -0.52 8.31 -20.16
CA LYS A 119 0.13 9.13 -21.04
C LYS A 119 1.24 8.49 -21.69
N ARG A 120 1.73 7.44 -21.22
CA ARG A 120 2.80 6.87 -21.73
C ARG A 120 2.56 6.03 -22.79
N GLN A 121 1.60 5.74 -23.16
CA GLN A 121 1.38 4.89 -24.14
C GLN A 121 1.49 5.36 -25.39
#